data_54c233e7bfca7ec8a6c94a7b5f634a27
#
_entry.id   54c233e7bfca7ec8a6c94a7b5f634a27
#
_cell.length_a   1.000
_cell.length_b   1.000
_cell.length_c   1.000
_cell.angle_alpha   90.00
_cell.angle_beta   90.00
_cell.angle_gamma   90.00
#
_symmetry.space_group_name_H-M   'P 1'
#
loop_
_entity.id
_entity.type
_entity.pdbx_description
1 polymer ?
#
loop_
_entity_poly.entity_id
_entity_poly.type
_entity_poly.pdbx_seq_one_letter_code
_entity_poly.pdbx_strand_id
1 'polypeptide(L)'
;MSVDQDRRPVIEGVPELHWASLPMAADRGIGWKVLRDAGPVVLMDGWYYLTRRDDVLAALRHPELFSSKKAFDSLGSPLPLVPIAFDPPEHTRFRKILQPFFSPHTLKDMLPSLQQQAIDIVEAAAAKGECDAMADIAIPYPSQVFLTLFGLPLKDRDRLIAWKDAVIALSEHPTLEGVDTTPALELFTYLTEAINERRQDKGNDILSQVLTGEDALNDAEALGLGFLFVLAGLDTVTSAMGSALLELARNPQLRTTLREDPDQVAVFIEEIVRLEPPAPLVPRFTTQTVTIAGVTLPPDTPVRLPLAAINRDGSDDISTDDVVMDGKVHRHWGYGGGPHRCLGSHLARMELTLIVNEWLKRVPEFELAPGWIPEIPFPANTFGLETLPLRYRSNR
;
A
#
# COMPACT_ATOMS: atom_id res chain seq x y z
N MET A 1 -11.90 -13.38 20.17
CA MET A 1 -13.16 -12.82 20.71
C MET A 1 -13.98 -12.37 19.52
N SER A 2 -15.02 -13.12 19.16
CA SER A 2 -15.97 -12.72 18.12
C SER A 2 -16.59 -11.38 18.53
N VAL A 3 -16.20 -10.31 17.86
CA VAL A 3 -16.95 -9.06 17.93
C VAL A 3 -18.30 -9.39 17.31
N ASP A 4 -19.34 -9.25 18.10
CA ASP A 4 -20.74 -9.42 17.71
C ASP A 4 -21.02 -8.50 16.50
N GLN A 5 -20.81 -9.00 15.29
CA GLN A 5 -21.02 -8.28 14.02
C GLN A 5 -22.54 -8.07 13.74
N ASP A 6 -23.41 -8.65 14.56
CA ASP A 6 -24.82 -8.85 14.22
C ASP A 6 -25.78 -7.75 14.72
N ARG A 7 -25.35 -6.62 15.27
CA ARG A 7 -26.30 -5.61 15.77
C ARG A 7 -25.86 -4.14 15.67
N ARG A 8 -25.19 -3.76 14.60
CA ARG A 8 -24.99 -2.32 14.38
C ARG A 8 -26.28 -1.75 13.78
N PRO A 9 -26.80 -0.62 14.30
CA PRO A 9 -28.03 -0.05 13.78
C PRO A 9 -27.84 0.33 12.32
N VAL A 10 -28.62 -0.29 11.45
CA VAL A 10 -28.77 0.16 10.05
C VAL A 10 -29.46 1.52 10.11
N ILE A 11 -28.80 2.55 9.60
CA ILE A 11 -29.35 3.92 9.58
C ILE A 11 -30.35 4.00 8.43
N GLU A 12 -31.58 4.37 8.76
CA GLU A 12 -32.69 4.48 7.79
C GLU A 12 -32.32 5.46 6.67
N GLY A 13 -32.62 5.07 5.42
CA GLY A 13 -32.36 5.89 4.23
C GLY A 13 -30.93 5.82 3.68
N VAL A 14 -30.03 5.05 4.31
CA VAL A 14 -28.69 4.80 3.76
C VAL A 14 -28.76 3.62 2.79
N PRO A 15 -28.31 3.77 1.52
CA PRO A 15 -28.25 2.67 0.56
C PRO A 15 -27.35 1.55 1.08
N GLU A 16 -27.77 0.30 0.86
CA GLU A 16 -26.99 -0.88 1.22
C GLU A 16 -26.50 -1.60 -0.03
N LEU A 17 -25.22 -1.90 -0.06
CA LEU A 17 -24.56 -2.70 -1.10
C LEU A 17 -23.75 -3.83 -0.44
N HIS A 18 -23.28 -4.77 -1.25
CA HIS A 18 -22.33 -5.79 -0.82
C HIS A 18 -21.02 -5.62 -1.55
N TRP A 19 -19.90 -5.61 -0.81
CA TRP A 19 -18.56 -5.41 -1.38
C TRP A 19 -18.30 -6.39 -2.53
N ALA A 20 -18.52 -7.68 -2.30
CA ALA A 20 -18.30 -8.72 -3.30
C ALA A 20 -19.20 -8.61 -4.55
N SER A 21 -20.30 -7.84 -4.50
CA SER A 21 -21.17 -7.63 -5.65
C SER A 21 -20.78 -6.49 -6.56
N LEU A 22 -19.80 -5.66 -6.15
CA LEU A 22 -19.28 -4.60 -7.00
C LEU A 22 -18.50 -5.19 -8.18
N PRO A 23 -18.61 -4.66 -9.40
CA PRO A 23 -17.93 -5.21 -10.59
C PRO A 23 -16.41 -4.86 -10.63
N MET A 24 -15.72 -4.88 -9.48
CA MET A 24 -14.32 -4.50 -9.34
C MET A 24 -13.37 -5.44 -10.08
N ALA A 25 -13.68 -6.73 -10.12
CA ALA A 25 -12.84 -7.73 -10.80
C ALA A 25 -12.89 -7.55 -12.33
N ALA A 26 -14.05 -7.13 -12.88
CA ALA A 26 -14.22 -6.90 -14.30
C ALA A 26 -13.66 -5.54 -14.74
N ASP A 27 -14.00 -4.48 -13.99
CA ASP A 27 -13.55 -3.11 -14.24
C ASP A 27 -13.64 -2.29 -12.95
N ARG A 28 -12.48 -1.90 -12.42
CA ARG A 28 -12.42 -1.12 -11.17
C ARG A 28 -13.04 0.27 -11.30
N GLY A 29 -12.88 0.91 -12.47
CA GLY A 29 -13.50 2.22 -12.73
C GLY A 29 -15.02 2.16 -12.60
N ILE A 30 -15.64 1.13 -13.22
CA ILE A 30 -17.07 0.86 -13.12
C ILE A 30 -17.45 0.56 -11.67
N GLY A 31 -16.69 -0.29 -10.97
CA GLY A 31 -16.96 -0.63 -9.58
C GLY A 31 -16.96 0.59 -8.64
N TRP A 32 -15.96 1.45 -8.76
CA TRP A 32 -15.92 2.70 -8.00
C TRP A 32 -17.01 3.69 -8.39
N LYS A 33 -17.42 3.70 -9.66
CA LYS A 33 -18.56 4.52 -10.11
C LYS A 33 -19.87 4.04 -9.50
N VAL A 34 -20.13 2.73 -9.48
CA VAL A 34 -21.31 2.15 -8.83
C VAL A 34 -21.39 2.57 -7.37
N LEU A 35 -20.26 2.51 -6.64
CA LEU A 35 -20.21 2.95 -5.25
C LEU A 35 -20.54 4.45 -5.10
N ARG A 36 -19.95 5.33 -5.92
CA ARG A 36 -20.23 6.79 -5.86
C ARG A 36 -21.68 7.13 -6.21
N ASP A 37 -22.24 6.44 -7.21
CA ASP A 37 -23.61 6.69 -7.69
C ASP A 37 -24.67 6.24 -6.69
N ALA A 38 -24.34 5.30 -5.79
CA ALA A 38 -25.28 4.80 -4.78
C ALA A 38 -25.63 5.86 -3.73
N GLY A 39 -24.75 6.82 -3.44
CA GLY A 39 -25.04 7.91 -2.52
C GLY A 39 -23.79 8.42 -1.80
N PRO A 40 -23.92 9.52 -1.02
CA PRO A 40 -22.80 10.12 -0.31
C PRO A 40 -22.29 9.28 0.86
N VAL A 41 -23.16 8.47 1.45
CA VAL A 41 -22.87 7.49 2.50
C VAL A 41 -23.54 6.18 2.10
N VAL A 42 -22.81 5.09 2.08
CA VAL A 42 -23.27 3.77 1.67
C VAL A 42 -22.88 2.74 2.73
N LEU A 43 -23.81 1.88 3.12
CA LEU A 43 -23.53 0.75 4.00
C LEU A 43 -23.10 -0.46 3.16
N MET A 44 -21.93 -1.03 3.46
CA MET A 44 -21.50 -2.29 2.85
C MET A 44 -20.86 -3.19 3.91
N ASP A 45 -21.40 -4.39 4.06
CA ASP A 45 -20.89 -5.44 4.94
C ASP A 45 -20.51 -4.92 6.35
N GLY A 46 -21.41 -4.09 6.92
CA GLY A 46 -21.28 -3.52 8.26
C GLY A 46 -20.36 -2.30 8.38
N TRP A 47 -19.84 -1.76 7.27
CA TRP A 47 -19.05 -0.54 7.21
C TRP A 47 -19.79 0.56 6.46
N TYR A 48 -19.68 1.81 6.94
CA TYR A 48 -20.19 3.00 6.24
C TYR A 48 -19.11 3.59 5.36
N TYR A 49 -19.36 3.70 4.05
CA TYR A 49 -18.44 4.24 3.06
C TYR A 49 -18.80 5.69 2.76
N LEU A 50 -17.87 6.61 2.93
CA LEU A 50 -18.02 8.01 2.51
C LEU A 50 -17.56 8.13 1.06
N THR A 51 -18.46 8.45 0.13
CA THR A 51 -18.16 8.36 -1.30
C THR A 51 -17.80 9.69 -1.95
N ARG A 52 -18.06 10.82 -1.27
CA ARG A 52 -17.75 12.14 -1.77
C ARG A 52 -16.34 12.58 -1.36
N ARG A 53 -15.61 13.20 -2.27
CA ARG A 53 -14.25 13.68 -2.05
C ARG A 53 -14.11 14.54 -0.81
N ASP A 54 -14.97 15.56 -0.67
CA ASP A 54 -14.87 16.51 0.44
C ASP A 54 -15.10 15.84 1.80
N ASP A 55 -16.05 14.91 1.88
CA ASP A 55 -16.34 14.15 3.11
C ASP A 55 -15.16 13.23 3.48
N VAL A 56 -14.59 12.54 2.49
CA VAL A 56 -13.40 11.70 2.70
C VAL A 56 -12.21 12.55 3.15
N LEU A 57 -11.97 13.70 2.51
CA LEU A 57 -10.87 14.59 2.89
C LEU A 57 -11.07 15.22 4.26
N ALA A 58 -12.30 15.55 4.62
CA ALA A 58 -12.63 16.00 5.99
C ALA A 58 -12.32 14.90 7.00
N ALA A 59 -12.78 13.67 6.76
CA ALA A 59 -12.53 12.54 7.66
C ALA A 59 -11.02 12.23 7.81
N LEU A 60 -10.23 12.33 6.74
CA LEU A 60 -8.77 12.14 6.78
C LEU A 60 -8.05 13.21 7.62
N ARG A 61 -8.60 14.42 7.71
CA ARG A 61 -7.99 15.58 8.40
C ARG A 61 -8.39 15.72 9.86
N HIS A 62 -9.45 15.03 10.27
CA HIS A 62 -10.05 15.14 11.60
C HIS A 62 -9.97 13.83 12.39
N PRO A 63 -8.76 13.40 12.82
CA PRO A 63 -8.58 12.16 13.60
C PRO A 63 -9.31 12.20 14.94
N GLU A 64 -9.61 13.40 15.47
CA GLU A 64 -10.42 13.58 16.67
C GLU A 64 -11.89 13.17 16.48
N LEU A 65 -12.37 13.11 15.22
CA LEU A 65 -13.70 12.64 14.84
C LEU A 65 -13.66 11.21 14.24
N PHE A 66 -12.58 10.88 13.54
CA PHE A 66 -12.38 9.65 12.78
C PHE A 66 -11.07 8.98 13.17
N SER A 67 -11.13 8.19 14.23
CA SER A 67 -9.98 7.55 14.88
C SER A 67 -9.41 6.39 14.08
N SER A 68 -8.09 6.22 14.14
CA SER A 68 -7.38 5.05 13.62
C SER A 68 -7.14 3.96 14.66
N LYS A 69 -7.41 4.19 15.94
CA LYS A 69 -7.02 3.28 17.05
C LYS A 69 -7.54 1.85 16.91
N LYS A 70 -8.79 1.68 16.47
CA LYS A 70 -9.41 0.36 16.27
C LYS A 70 -9.38 -0.10 14.80
N ALA A 71 -8.89 0.75 13.91
CA ALA A 71 -9.06 0.59 12.48
C ALA A 71 -8.28 -0.60 11.89
N PHE A 72 -7.25 -1.06 12.60
CA PHE A 72 -6.34 -2.12 12.17
C PHE A 72 -6.35 -3.35 13.10
N ASP A 73 -7.33 -3.46 13.99
CA ASP A 73 -7.45 -4.60 14.91
C ASP A 73 -7.62 -5.92 14.16
N SER A 74 -8.21 -5.87 12.97
CA SER A 74 -8.39 -7.05 12.09
C SER A 74 -7.07 -7.65 11.57
N LEU A 75 -5.96 -6.90 11.60
CA LEU A 75 -4.64 -7.43 11.25
C LEU A 75 -4.07 -8.39 12.32
N GLY A 76 -4.79 -8.57 13.44
CA GLY A 76 -4.47 -9.57 14.45
C GLY A 76 -3.12 -9.39 15.15
N SER A 77 -2.50 -8.22 15.04
CA SER A 77 -1.24 -7.94 15.73
C SER A 77 -1.45 -7.90 17.24
N PRO A 78 -0.68 -8.68 18.02
CA PRO A 78 -0.73 -8.61 19.48
C PRO A 78 -0.14 -7.30 20.02
N LEU A 79 0.55 -6.53 19.17
CA LEU A 79 1.19 -5.27 19.50
C LEU A 79 0.57 -4.12 18.71
N PRO A 80 0.55 -2.91 19.26
CA PRO A 80 0.05 -1.75 18.55
C PRO A 80 0.90 -1.44 17.33
N LEU A 81 0.27 -1.31 16.16
CA LEU A 81 0.96 -1.01 14.91
C LEU A 81 1.38 0.46 14.86
N VAL A 82 2.66 0.74 15.10
CA VAL A 82 3.23 2.09 15.12
C VAL A 82 3.58 2.55 13.69
N PRO A 83 3.13 3.73 13.25
CA PRO A 83 2.25 4.71 13.90
C PRO A 83 0.78 4.59 13.51
N ILE A 84 0.37 3.63 12.64
CA ILE A 84 -0.90 3.65 11.92
C ILE A 84 -2.13 3.46 12.84
N ALA A 85 -1.97 2.70 13.94
CA ALA A 85 -3.03 2.42 14.91
C ALA A 85 -3.07 3.44 16.07
N PHE A 86 -2.57 4.65 15.86
CA PHE A 86 -2.55 5.73 16.85
C PHE A 86 -3.17 7.00 16.30
N ASP A 87 -3.75 7.81 17.19
CA ASP A 87 -4.17 9.17 16.89
C ASP A 87 -3.21 10.17 17.53
N PRO A 88 -3.20 11.46 17.11
CA PRO A 88 -2.52 12.51 17.86
C PRO A 88 -2.98 12.57 19.33
N PRO A 89 -2.09 12.82 20.31
CA PRO A 89 -0.70 13.26 20.13
C PRO A 89 0.34 12.13 19.93
N GLU A 90 0.04 10.87 20.31
CA GLU A 90 0.99 9.75 20.23
C GLU A 90 1.44 9.51 18.78
N HIS A 91 0.50 9.53 17.83
CA HIS A 91 0.81 9.46 16.41
C HIS A 91 1.82 10.53 15.99
N THR A 92 1.66 11.76 16.49
CA THR A 92 2.56 12.88 16.15
C THR A 92 3.98 12.63 16.68
N ARG A 93 4.12 12.04 17.88
CA ARG A 93 5.43 11.62 18.42
C ARG A 93 6.11 10.62 17.49
N PHE A 94 5.41 9.56 17.09
CA PHE A 94 5.97 8.55 16.19
C PHE A 94 6.34 9.12 14.81
N ARG A 95 5.48 9.97 14.26
CA ARG A 95 5.75 10.64 12.98
C ARG A 95 7.00 11.51 13.04
N LYS A 96 7.20 12.25 14.13
CA LYS A 96 8.40 13.07 14.36
C LYS A 96 9.68 12.25 14.38
N ILE A 97 9.64 11.05 14.97
CA ILE A 97 10.76 10.11 15.00
C ILE A 97 11.04 9.54 13.59
N LEU A 98 10.00 9.14 12.86
CA LEU A 98 10.12 8.37 11.64
C LEU A 98 10.31 9.22 10.37
N GLN A 99 9.69 10.39 10.30
CA GLN A 99 9.66 11.23 9.11
C GLN A 99 11.05 11.57 8.53
N PRO A 100 12.09 11.85 9.34
CA PRO A 100 13.41 12.15 8.83
C PRO A 100 14.00 11.06 7.94
N PHE A 101 13.73 9.77 8.24
CA PHE A 101 14.28 8.63 7.48
C PHE A 101 13.66 8.50 6.08
N PHE A 102 12.45 9.00 5.88
CA PHE A 102 11.72 8.96 4.62
C PHE A 102 11.71 10.32 3.90
N SER A 103 12.56 11.25 4.35
CA SER A 103 12.72 12.53 3.68
C SER A 103 13.46 12.37 2.33
N PRO A 104 13.15 13.19 1.31
CA PRO A 104 13.88 13.14 0.04
C PRO A 104 15.40 13.30 0.20
N HIS A 105 15.84 14.08 1.21
CA HIS A 105 17.25 14.27 1.51
C HIS A 105 17.93 12.98 1.95
N THR A 106 17.34 12.29 2.93
CA THR A 106 17.90 11.02 3.46
C THR A 106 17.85 9.91 2.40
N LEU A 107 16.75 9.81 1.66
CA LEU A 107 16.60 8.80 0.62
C LEU A 107 17.60 8.99 -0.53
N LYS A 108 18.06 10.21 -0.78
CA LYS A 108 19.09 10.49 -1.79
C LYS A 108 20.42 9.77 -1.51
N ASP A 109 20.77 9.62 -0.24
CA ASP A 109 22.01 8.93 0.15
C ASP A 109 21.91 7.41 -0.09
N MET A 110 20.69 6.87 -0.08
CA MET A 110 20.42 5.47 -0.35
C MET A 110 20.24 5.15 -1.84
N LEU A 111 20.01 6.17 -2.67
CA LEU A 111 19.72 6.01 -4.10
C LEU A 111 20.71 5.10 -4.84
N PRO A 112 22.06 5.22 -4.67
CA PRO A 112 23.01 4.34 -5.37
C PRO A 112 22.82 2.86 -5.05
N SER A 113 22.57 2.52 -3.78
CA SER A 113 22.34 1.14 -3.34
C SER A 113 21.03 0.59 -3.88
N LEU A 114 19.95 1.37 -3.79
CA LEU A 114 18.62 0.96 -4.29
C LEU A 114 18.58 0.82 -5.81
N GLN A 115 19.30 1.72 -6.51
CA GLN A 115 19.45 1.62 -7.96
C GLN A 115 20.22 0.36 -8.37
N GLN A 116 21.31 0.02 -7.68
CA GLN A 116 22.06 -1.21 -7.98
C GLN A 116 21.17 -2.45 -7.78
N GLN A 117 20.39 -2.50 -6.70
CA GLN A 117 19.45 -3.60 -6.46
C GLN A 117 18.38 -3.70 -7.57
N ALA A 118 17.87 -2.55 -8.06
CA ALA A 118 16.94 -2.52 -9.18
C ALA A 118 17.61 -3.04 -10.48
N ILE A 119 18.85 -2.63 -10.74
CA ILE A 119 19.64 -3.11 -11.88
C ILE A 119 19.80 -4.62 -11.83
N ASP A 120 20.25 -5.16 -10.71
CA ASP A 120 20.56 -6.60 -10.56
C ASP A 120 19.29 -7.45 -10.77
N ILE A 121 18.17 -7.03 -10.20
CA ILE A 121 16.87 -7.73 -10.35
C ILE A 121 16.40 -7.69 -11.81
N VAL A 122 16.42 -6.51 -12.42
CA VAL A 122 15.94 -6.33 -13.79
C VAL A 122 16.84 -7.05 -14.80
N GLU A 123 18.17 -7.05 -14.60
CA GLU A 123 19.08 -7.80 -15.45
C GLU A 123 18.87 -9.31 -15.37
N ALA A 124 18.64 -9.83 -14.17
CA ALA A 124 18.33 -11.24 -13.96
C ALA A 124 17.02 -11.65 -14.65
N ALA A 125 15.99 -10.81 -14.61
CA ALA A 125 14.75 -11.03 -15.34
C ALA A 125 14.99 -10.91 -16.85
N ALA A 126 15.59 -9.82 -17.33
CA ALA A 126 15.80 -9.54 -18.76
C ALA A 126 16.59 -10.64 -19.51
N ALA A 127 17.47 -11.35 -18.81
CA ALA A 127 18.25 -12.45 -19.37
C ALA A 127 17.41 -13.68 -19.75
N LYS A 128 16.18 -13.81 -19.22
CA LYS A 128 15.34 -15.02 -19.40
C LYS A 128 14.58 -15.04 -20.74
N GLY A 129 14.24 -13.87 -21.33
CA GLY A 129 13.39 -13.76 -22.51
C GLY A 129 11.89 -13.84 -22.22
N GLU A 130 11.53 -14.32 -21.07
CA GLU A 130 10.18 -14.31 -20.46
C GLU A 130 10.32 -14.30 -18.93
N CYS A 131 9.37 -13.70 -18.23
CA CYS A 131 9.34 -13.71 -16.76
C CYS A 131 7.91 -13.59 -16.24
N ASP A 132 7.71 -13.97 -14.99
CA ASP A 132 6.61 -13.44 -14.20
C ASP A 132 7.11 -12.18 -13.48
N ALA A 133 6.67 -11.01 -13.95
CA ALA A 133 7.15 -9.74 -13.41
C ALA A 133 6.78 -9.52 -11.93
N MET A 134 5.74 -10.22 -11.43
CA MET A 134 5.44 -10.19 -9.99
C MET A 134 6.50 -10.97 -9.21
N ALA A 135 6.73 -12.24 -9.56
CA ALA A 135 7.66 -13.11 -8.86
C ALA A 135 9.13 -12.70 -9.05
N ASP A 136 9.50 -12.23 -10.25
CA ASP A 136 10.89 -11.94 -10.61
C ASP A 136 11.34 -10.52 -10.28
N ILE A 137 10.41 -9.55 -10.15
CA ILE A 137 10.73 -8.12 -9.98
C ILE A 137 9.95 -7.49 -8.83
N ALA A 138 8.61 -7.50 -8.90
CA ALA A 138 7.76 -6.68 -8.03
C ALA A 138 7.78 -7.13 -6.57
N ILE A 139 7.81 -8.43 -6.30
CA ILE A 139 7.87 -9.00 -4.94
C ILE A 139 9.28 -8.89 -4.33
N PRO A 140 10.36 -9.30 -5.03
CA PRO A 140 11.69 -9.31 -4.41
C PRO A 140 12.29 -7.91 -4.18
N TYR A 141 12.01 -6.92 -5.03
CA TYR A 141 12.66 -5.62 -4.93
C TYR A 141 12.29 -4.84 -3.66
N PRO A 142 11.00 -4.59 -3.33
CA PRO A 142 10.63 -3.90 -2.09
C PRO A 142 11.11 -4.65 -0.83
N SER A 143 11.16 -5.98 -0.89
CA SER A 143 11.68 -6.80 0.21
C SER A 143 13.18 -6.57 0.45
N GLN A 144 13.99 -6.44 -0.60
CA GLN A 144 15.41 -6.07 -0.48
C GLN A 144 15.59 -4.65 0.05
N VAL A 145 14.76 -3.71 -0.43
CA VAL A 145 14.77 -2.32 0.04
C VAL A 145 14.47 -2.26 1.53
N PHE A 146 13.43 -2.97 1.99
CA PHE A 146 13.10 -3.07 3.41
C PHE A 146 14.29 -3.57 4.24
N LEU A 147 14.88 -4.70 3.86
CA LEU A 147 16.04 -5.27 4.57
C LEU A 147 17.20 -4.27 4.63
N THR A 148 17.47 -3.57 3.54
CA THR A 148 18.50 -2.54 3.48
C THR A 148 18.23 -1.39 4.45
N LEU A 149 16.99 -0.89 4.49
CA LEU A 149 16.55 0.20 5.38
C LEU A 149 16.68 -0.16 6.86
N PHE A 150 16.34 -1.39 7.21
CA PHE A 150 16.40 -1.91 8.59
C PHE A 150 17.77 -2.47 8.97
N GLY A 151 18.75 -2.46 8.03
CA GLY A 151 20.06 -3.01 8.26
C GLY A 151 20.06 -4.53 8.43
N LEU A 152 19.06 -5.21 7.89
CA LEU A 152 18.89 -6.66 7.97
C LEU A 152 19.57 -7.36 6.79
N PRO A 153 20.02 -8.62 6.93
CA PRO A 153 20.74 -9.33 5.88
C PRO A 153 19.87 -9.60 4.65
N LEU A 154 20.34 -9.23 3.46
CA LEU A 154 19.63 -9.47 2.19
C LEU A 154 19.35 -10.96 1.92
N LYS A 155 20.15 -11.88 2.47
CA LYS A 155 19.92 -13.34 2.39
C LYS A 155 18.59 -13.78 3.02
N ASP A 156 18.01 -12.98 3.91
CA ASP A 156 16.76 -13.29 4.61
C ASP A 156 15.51 -12.87 3.83
N ARG A 157 15.68 -12.34 2.62
CA ARG A 157 14.59 -11.85 1.75
C ARG A 157 13.47 -12.86 1.56
N ASP A 158 13.83 -14.09 1.15
CA ASP A 158 12.82 -15.10 0.81
C ASP A 158 12.05 -15.57 2.06
N ARG A 159 12.72 -15.60 3.23
CA ARG A 159 12.06 -15.85 4.52
C ARG A 159 11.10 -14.73 4.89
N LEU A 160 11.53 -13.47 4.70
CA LEU A 160 10.69 -12.31 4.98
C LEU A 160 9.42 -12.33 4.12
N ILE A 161 9.53 -12.65 2.84
CA ILE A 161 8.39 -12.79 1.93
C ILE A 161 7.44 -13.88 2.44
N ALA A 162 7.95 -15.07 2.74
CA ALA A 162 7.15 -16.19 3.25
C ALA A 162 6.41 -15.84 4.57
N TRP A 163 7.08 -15.16 5.50
CA TRP A 163 6.45 -14.70 6.74
C TRP A 163 5.37 -13.65 6.50
N LYS A 164 5.62 -12.68 5.61
CA LYS A 164 4.64 -11.67 5.22
C LYS A 164 3.38 -12.32 4.65
N ASP A 165 3.52 -13.24 3.70
CA ASP A 165 2.41 -13.94 3.06
C ASP A 165 1.57 -14.72 4.09
N ALA A 166 2.24 -15.42 5.02
CA ALA A 166 1.57 -16.13 6.09
C ALA A 166 0.81 -15.21 7.05
N VAL A 167 1.37 -14.04 7.41
CA VAL A 167 0.70 -13.06 8.28
C VAL A 167 -0.52 -12.46 7.57
N ILE A 168 -0.43 -12.15 6.28
CA ILE A 168 -1.57 -11.67 5.51
C ILE A 168 -2.67 -12.73 5.47
N ALA A 169 -2.32 -13.98 5.16
CA ALA A 169 -3.28 -15.09 5.17
C ALA A 169 -3.97 -15.26 6.52
N LEU A 170 -3.23 -15.13 7.64
CA LEU A 170 -3.82 -15.17 8.99
C LEU A 170 -4.87 -14.06 9.21
N SER A 171 -4.66 -12.86 8.67
CA SER A 171 -5.59 -11.73 8.83
C SER A 171 -6.91 -11.92 8.09
N GLU A 172 -6.96 -12.81 7.12
CA GLU A 172 -8.15 -13.14 6.32
C GLU A 172 -9.01 -14.23 6.97
N HIS A 173 -8.48 -14.94 7.97
CA HIS A 173 -9.22 -15.97 8.68
C HIS A 173 -10.05 -15.39 9.84
N PRO A 174 -11.35 -15.68 9.92
CA PRO A 174 -12.21 -15.18 10.99
C PRO A 174 -11.86 -15.74 12.38
N THR A 175 -11.19 -16.89 12.42
CA THR A 175 -10.65 -17.52 13.64
C THR A 175 -9.28 -18.10 13.35
N LEU A 176 -8.42 -18.21 14.36
CA LEU A 176 -7.09 -18.85 14.23
C LEU A 176 -7.14 -20.37 14.43
N GLU A 177 -8.33 -20.96 14.59
CA GLU A 177 -8.47 -22.39 14.83
C GLU A 177 -8.04 -23.20 13.59
N GLY A 178 -7.05 -24.08 13.77
CA GLY A 178 -6.49 -24.91 12.69
C GLY A 178 -5.55 -24.19 11.72
N VAL A 179 -5.24 -22.91 11.96
CA VAL A 179 -4.31 -22.13 11.13
C VAL A 179 -2.91 -22.22 11.69
N ASP A 180 -1.91 -22.46 10.84
CA ASP A 180 -0.50 -22.46 11.24
C ASP A 180 -0.03 -21.04 11.52
N THR A 181 0.20 -20.72 12.79
CA THR A 181 0.71 -19.42 13.26
C THR A 181 2.24 -19.38 13.36
N THR A 182 2.93 -20.47 13.07
CA THR A 182 4.39 -20.60 13.21
C THR A 182 5.14 -19.50 12.45
N PRO A 183 4.82 -19.19 11.16
CA PRO A 183 5.55 -18.17 10.43
C PRO A 183 5.40 -16.75 11.04
N ALA A 184 4.23 -16.43 11.60
CA ALA A 184 4.03 -15.17 12.28
C ALA A 184 4.89 -15.05 13.55
N LEU A 185 4.97 -16.14 14.32
CA LEU A 185 5.83 -16.21 15.52
C LEU A 185 7.31 -16.12 15.15
N GLU A 186 7.73 -16.75 14.05
CA GLU A 186 9.09 -16.64 13.53
C GLU A 186 9.44 -15.21 13.14
N LEU A 187 8.53 -14.48 12.47
CA LEU A 187 8.72 -13.06 12.15
C LEU A 187 8.89 -12.22 13.42
N PHE A 188 8.03 -12.43 14.44
CA PHE A 188 8.15 -11.72 15.71
C PHE A 188 9.47 -12.01 16.41
N THR A 189 9.90 -13.29 16.42
CA THR A 189 11.18 -13.70 17.00
C THR A 189 12.35 -13.02 16.27
N TYR A 190 12.35 -13.07 14.94
CA TYR A 190 13.36 -12.44 14.09
C TYR A 190 13.50 -10.94 14.34
N LEU A 191 12.36 -10.21 14.37
CA LEU A 191 12.37 -8.78 14.66
C LEU A 191 12.82 -8.48 16.11
N THR A 192 12.46 -9.33 17.07
CA THR A 192 12.89 -9.19 18.47
C THR A 192 14.41 -9.37 18.60
N GLU A 193 14.96 -10.36 17.93
CA GLU A 193 16.41 -10.61 17.88
C GLU A 193 17.14 -9.42 17.25
N ALA A 194 16.64 -8.91 16.12
CA ALA A 194 17.21 -7.73 15.47
C ALA A 194 17.19 -6.47 16.38
N ILE A 195 16.11 -6.24 17.13
CA ILE A 195 16.01 -5.15 18.11
C ILE A 195 17.07 -5.33 19.21
N ASN A 196 17.20 -6.54 19.78
CA ASN A 196 18.17 -6.85 20.83
C ASN A 196 19.61 -6.65 20.36
N GLU A 197 19.94 -7.09 19.14
CA GLU A 197 21.25 -6.86 18.54
C GLU A 197 21.56 -5.36 18.42
N ARG A 198 20.60 -4.56 17.91
CA ARG A 198 20.78 -3.11 17.73
C ARG A 198 20.87 -2.33 19.04
N ARG A 199 20.30 -2.85 20.12
CA ARG A 199 20.47 -2.29 21.47
C ARG A 199 21.89 -2.47 22.00
N GLN A 200 22.56 -3.59 21.60
CA GLN A 200 23.93 -3.90 22.03
C GLN A 200 24.97 -3.28 21.08
N ASP A 201 24.74 -3.37 19.77
CA ASP A 201 25.64 -2.88 18.73
C ASP A 201 24.87 -2.01 17.74
N LYS A 202 25.05 -0.70 17.85
CA LYS A 202 24.33 0.31 17.08
C LYS A 202 24.88 0.42 15.66
N GLY A 203 24.03 0.16 14.67
CA GLY A 203 24.31 0.47 13.26
C GLY A 203 23.86 1.88 12.86
N ASN A 204 23.95 2.14 11.55
CA ASN A 204 23.45 3.38 10.93
C ASN A 204 22.06 3.19 10.28
N ASP A 205 21.46 2.04 10.47
CA ASP A 205 20.13 1.69 9.92
C ASP A 205 18.99 2.35 10.73
N ILE A 206 17.79 2.34 10.12
CA ILE A 206 16.59 2.93 10.76
C ILE A 206 16.30 2.28 12.11
N LEU A 207 16.41 0.94 12.20
CA LEU A 207 16.13 0.24 13.44
C LEU A 207 17.04 0.71 14.57
N SER A 208 18.35 0.83 14.33
CA SER A 208 19.30 1.36 15.31
C SER A 208 18.95 2.78 15.75
N GLN A 209 18.54 3.64 14.81
CA GLN A 209 18.30 5.04 15.09
C GLN A 209 16.98 5.26 15.88
N VAL A 210 15.91 4.53 15.56
CA VAL A 210 14.64 4.64 16.31
C VAL A 210 14.72 4.11 17.74
N LEU A 211 15.72 3.26 18.03
CA LEU A 211 15.99 2.70 19.36
C LEU A 211 16.86 3.61 20.24
N THR A 212 17.26 4.78 19.75
CA THR A 212 18.23 5.66 20.44
C THR A 212 17.74 7.10 20.51
N GLY A 213 18.22 7.88 21.47
CA GLY A 213 17.83 9.28 21.68
C GLY A 213 16.76 9.47 22.77
N GLU A 214 16.37 10.72 22.98
CA GLU A 214 15.39 11.07 24.03
C GLU A 214 13.97 10.56 23.75
N ASP A 215 13.59 10.54 22.47
CA ASP A 215 12.28 10.07 22.01
C ASP A 215 12.31 8.58 21.55
N ALA A 216 13.35 7.81 21.92
CA ALA A 216 13.53 6.42 21.45
C ALA A 216 12.28 5.56 21.66
N LEU A 217 12.06 4.64 20.69
CA LEU A 217 11.00 3.65 20.82
C LEU A 217 11.38 2.60 21.88
N ASN A 218 10.41 2.18 22.69
CA ASN A 218 10.57 0.98 23.49
C ASN A 218 10.48 -0.28 22.62
N ASP A 219 10.77 -1.46 23.18
CA ASP A 219 10.85 -2.70 22.40
C ASP A 219 9.50 -3.09 21.76
N ALA A 220 8.40 -2.88 22.47
CA ALA A 220 7.06 -3.16 21.96
C ALA A 220 6.68 -2.20 20.80
N GLU A 221 7.02 -0.91 20.92
CA GLU A 221 6.81 0.08 19.86
C GLU A 221 7.68 -0.24 18.63
N ALA A 222 8.96 -0.61 18.84
CA ALA A 222 9.88 -0.96 17.76
C ALA A 222 9.46 -2.25 17.05
N LEU A 223 8.98 -3.24 17.80
CA LEU A 223 8.47 -4.49 17.25
C LEU A 223 7.18 -4.24 16.44
N GLY A 224 6.25 -3.43 16.97
CA GLY A 224 5.04 -3.02 16.25
C GLY A 224 5.34 -2.23 14.98
N LEU A 225 6.38 -1.38 15.00
CA LEU A 225 6.88 -0.66 13.83
C LEU A 225 7.43 -1.63 12.77
N GLY A 226 8.31 -2.54 13.16
CA GLY A 226 8.90 -3.53 12.24
C GLY A 226 7.84 -4.40 11.60
N PHE A 227 6.88 -4.89 12.40
CA PHE A 227 5.76 -5.67 11.91
C PHE A 227 4.88 -4.89 10.91
N LEU A 228 4.51 -3.64 11.26
CA LEU A 228 3.75 -2.79 10.33
C LEU A 228 4.50 -2.57 9.02
N PHE A 229 5.81 -2.33 9.06
CA PHE A 229 6.58 -2.04 7.86
C PHE A 229 6.71 -3.25 6.94
N VAL A 230 6.77 -4.46 7.50
CA VAL A 230 6.69 -5.70 6.71
C VAL A 230 5.36 -5.79 5.98
N LEU A 231 4.25 -5.53 6.65
CA LEU A 231 2.91 -5.61 6.05
C LEU A 231 2.63 -4.46 5.07
N ALA A 232 2.87 -3.23 5.50
CA ALA A 232 2.46 -2.04 4.75
C ALA A 232 3.47 -1.63 3.68
N GLY A 233 4.75 -1.91 3.87
CA GLY A 233 5.83 -1.46 2.99
C GLY A 233 6.07 -2.37 1.80
N LEU A 234 5.86 -3.67 1.96
CA LEU A 234 6.18 -4.63 0.90
C LEU A 234 5.03 -4.75 -0.11
N ASP A 235 3.85 -5.06 0.35
CA ASP A 235 2.73 -5.45 -0.50
C ASP A 235 2.19 -4.29 -1.35
N THR A 236 2.17 -3.08 -0.80
CA THR A 236 1.66 -1.91 -1.50
C THR A 236 2.57 -1.49 -2.66
N VAL A 237 3.89 -1.51 -2.48
CA VAL A 237 4.84 -1.19 -3.56
C VAL A 237 4.84 -2.27 -4.62
N THR A 238 4.79 -3.54 -4.22
CA THR A 238 4.61 -4.70 -5.11
C THR A 238 3.39 -4.52 -6.03
N SER A 239 2.25 -4.20 -5.44
CA SER A 239 0.99 -4.02 -6.19
C SER A 239 1.03 -2.83 -7.16
N ALA A 240 1.58 -1.69 -6.73
CA ALA A 240 1.75 -0.52 -7.61
C ALA A 240 2.72 -0.82 -8.76
N MET A 241 3.78 -1.57 -8.50
CA MET A 241 4.77 -1.98 -9.50
C MET A 241 4.16 -2.92 -10.54
N GLY A 242 3.37 -3.90 -10.09
CA GLY A 242 2.61 -4.78 -10.97
C GLY A 242 1.64 -4.00 -11.87
N SER A 243 0.90 -3.03 -11.30
CA SER A 243 0.00 -2.16 -12.05
C SER A 243 0.75 -1.31 -13.10
N ALA A 244 1.91 -0.75 -12.73
CA ALA A 244 2.74 0.03 -13.65
C ALA A 244 3.26 -0.83 -14.82
N LEU A 245 3.80 -2.01 -14.55
CA LEU A 245 4.30 -2.92 -15.57
C LEU A 245 3.19 -3.48 -16.47
N LEU A 246 1.99 -3.74 -15.90
CA LEU A 246 0.81 -4.14 -16.66
C LEU A 246 0.38 -3.05 -17.64
N GLU A 247 0.29 -1.80 -17.18
CA GLU A 247 -0.08 -0.67 -18.04
C GLU A 247 0.93 -0.49 -19.18
N LEU A 248 2.21 -0.58 -18.89
CA LEU A 248 3.27 -0.53 -19.88
C LEU A 248 3.20 -1.71 -20.88
N ALA A 249 2.84 -2.92 -20.45
CA ALA A 249 2.69 -4.06 -21.33
C ALA A 249 1.51 -3.89 -22.31
N ARG A 250 0.45 -3.22 -21.87
CA ARG A 250 -0.74 -2.93 -22.66
C ARG A 250 -0.59 -1.75 -23.63
N ASN A 251 0.31 -0.81 -23.31
CA ASN A 251 0.43 0.44 -24.04
C ASN A 251 1.83 0.65 -24.63
N PRO A 252 2.10 0.12 -25.85
CA PRO A 252 3.40 0.29 -26.53
C PRO A 252 3.77 1.75 -26.78
N GLN A 253 2.80 2.60 -27.07
CA GLN A 253 3.04 4.02 -27.31
C GLN A 253 3.54 4.74 -26.04
N LEU A 254 2.94 4.43 -24.89
CA LEU A 254 3.37 4.95 -23.59
C LEU A 254 4.82 4.53 -23.29
N ARG A 255 5.19 3.26 -23.56
CA ARG A 255 6.60 2.81 -23.40
C ARG A 255 7.56 3.66 -24.23
N THR A 256 7.21 3.93 -25.49
CA THR A 256 8.04 4.76 -26.37
C THR A 256 8.19 6.17 -25.79
N THR A 257 7.10 6.81 -25.39
CA THR A 257 7.12 8.14 -24.78
C THR A 257 8.02 8.21 -23.53
N LEU A 258 7.88 7.23 -22.62
CA LEU A 258 8.68 7.22 -21.39
C LEU A 258 10.16 6.88 -21.61
N ARG A 259 10.50 6.17 -22.68
CA ARG A 259 11.89 5.93 -23.08
C ARG A 259 12.54 7.14 -23.72
N GLU A 260 11.78 7.91 -24.50
CA GLU A 260 12.24 9.15 -25.13
C GLU A 260 12.38 10.30 -24.11
N ASP A 261 11.52 10.32 -23.10
CA ASP A 261 11.55 11.30 -22.00
C ASP A 261 11.41 10.59 -20.64
N PRO A 262 12.53 10.11 -20.04
CA PRO A 262 12.51 9.43 -18.76
C PRO A 262 12.01 10.27 -17.58
N ASP A 263 12.00 11.61 -17.69
CA ASP A 263 11.46 12.49 -16.65
C ASP A 263 9.93 12.33 -16.52
N GLN A 264 9.25 11.88 -17.57
CA GLN A 264 7.81 11.56 -17.55
C GLN A 264 7.48 10.30 -16.72
N VAL A 265 8.46 9.46 -16.39
CA VAL A 265 8.23 8.28 -15.54
C VAL A 265 7.66 8.71 -14.17
N ALA A 266 8.11 9.83 -13.62
CA ALA A 266 7.55 10.35 -12.38
C ALA A 266 6.06 10.71 -12.51
N VAL A 267 5.64 11.31 -13.62
CA VAL A 267 4.23 11.62 -13.91
C VAL A 267 3.43 10.34 -14.07
N PHE A 268 3.96 9.38 -14.83
CA PHE A 268 3.34 8.05 -15.02
C PHE A 268 3.08 7.33 -13.69
N ILE A 269 4.05 7.31 -12.78
CA ILE A 269 3.91 6.67 -11.46
C ILE A 269 2.79 7.33 -10.64
N GLU A 270 2.67 8.67 -10.65
CA GLU A 270 1.58 9.35 -9.95
C GLU A 270 0.21 8.98 -10.55
N GLU A 271 0.11 8.85 -11.89
CA GLU A 271 -1.12 8.39 -12.55
C GLU A 271 -1.47 6.94 -12.20
N ILE A 272 -0.49 6.04 -12.13
CA ILE A 272 -0.72 4.67 -11.66
C ILE A 272 -1.27 4.68 -10.23
N VAL A 273 -0.65 5.43 -9.32
CA VAL A 273 -1.11 5.51 -7.92
C VAL A 273 -2.45 6.25 -7.80
N ARG A 274 -2.77 7.16 -8.71
CA ARG A 274 -4.08 7.80 -8.78
C ARG A 274 -5.16 6.79 -9.15
N LEU A 275 -4.95 6.03 -10.22
CA LEU A 275 -5.93 5.09 -10.76
C LEU A 275 -6.00 3.80 -9.95
N GLU A 276 -4.86 3.26 -9.57
CA GLU A 276 -4.73 1.95 -8.94
C GLU A 276 -3.97 2.06 -7.60
N PRO A 277 -4.50 2.85 -6.62
CA PRO A 277 -3.87 2.88 -5.31
C PRO A 277 -3.93 1.48 -4.68
N PRO A 278 -2.80 0.90 -4.28
CA PRO A 278 -2.76 -0.46 -3.72
C PRO A 278 -3.65 -0.65 -2.50
N ALA A 279 -3.70 0.36 -1.63
CA ALA A 279 -4.63 0.43 -0.50
C ALA A 279 -5.80 1.37 -0.89
N PRO A 280 -6.83 0.88 -1.59
CA PRO A 280 -7.88 1.72 -2.15
C PRO A 280 -8.85 2.26 -1.10
N LEU A 281 -8.85 1.64 0.09
CA LEU A 281 -9.73 1.95 1.22
C LEU A 281 -8.90 2.17 2.47
N VAL A 282 -9.23 3.19 3.26
CA VAL A 282 -8.66 3.34 4.59
C VAL A 282 -9.75 3.33 5.67
N PRO A 283 -9.59 2.49 6.71
CA PRO A 283 -10.58 2.36 7.77
C PRO A 283 -10.45 3.45 8.83
N ARG A 284 -11.59 3.82 9.43
CA ARG A 284 -11.69 4.72 10.60
C ARG A 284 -12.87 4.28 11.47
N PHE A 285 -12.87 4.80 12.71
CA PHE A 285 -14.03 4.70 13.60
C PHE A 285 -14.41 6.09 14.11
N THR A 286 -15.71 6.40 14.14
CA THR A 286 -16.18 7.65 14.73
C THR A 286 -15.92 7.65 16.23
N THR A 287 -15.45 8.77 16.77
CA THR A 287 -15.20 8.94 18.21
C THR A 287 -16.40 9.51 18.96
N GLN A 288 -17.26 10.22 18.22
CA GLN A 288 -18.49 10.85 18.69
C GLN A 288 -19.54 10.84 17.58
N THR A 289 -20.73 11.31 17.87
CA THR A 289 -21.77 11.49 16.85
C THR A 289 -21.30 12.49 15.79
N VAL A 290 -21.30 12.09 14.51
CA VAL A 290 -20.98 12.95 13.37
C VAL A 290 -22.09 12.90 12.34
N THR A 291 -22.37 14.03 11.68
CA THR A 291 -23.37 14.08 10.59
C THR A 291 -22.67 14.41 9.28
N ILE A 292 -22.85 13.54 8.28
CA ILE A 292 -22.23 13.64 6.96
C ILE A 292 -23.35 13.52 5.91
N ALA A 293 -23.47 14.53 5.06
CA ALA A 293 -24.47 14.57 3.99
C ALA A 293 -25.92 14.24 4.50
N GLY A 294 -26.26 14.64 5.73
CA GLY A 294 -27.55 14.39 6.35
C GLY A 294 -27.69 13.03 7.07
N VAL A 295 -26.68 12.18 6.99
CA VAL A 295 -26.62 10.88 7.71
C VAL A 295 -25.90 11.07 9.03
N THR A 296 -26.52 10.69 10.15
CA THR A 296 -25.94 10.80 11.49
C THR A 296 -25.38 9.46 11.92
N LEU A 297 -24.04 9.40 12.04
CA LEU A 297 -23.28 8.24 12.48
C LEU A 297 -23.02 8.35 13.99
N PRO A 298 -23.44 7.40 14.83
CA PRO A 298 -23.14 7.39 16.27
C PRO A 298 -21.64 7.13 16.53
N PRO A 299 -21.17 7.29 17.78
CA PRO A 299 -19.83 6.89 18.17
C PRO A 299 -19.54 5.41 17.87
N ASP A 300 -18.28 5.05 17.72
CA ASP A 300 -17.80 3.68 17.40
C ASP A 300 -18.36 3.10 16.09
N THR A 301 -18.83 3.94 15.18
CA THR A 301 -19.26 3.50 13.85
C THR A 301 -18.06 3.26 12.96
N PRO A 302 -17.92 2.07 12.32
CA PRO A 302 -16.86 1.79 11.37
C PRO A 302 -17.11 2.51 10.05
N VAL A 303 -16.10 3.23 9.57
CA VAL A 303 -16.15 4.02 8.35
C VAL A 303 -15.00 3.64 7.42
N ARG A 304 -15.29 3.48 6.14
CA ARG A 304 -14.30 3.31 5.08
C ARG A 304 -14.20 4.56 4.23
N LEU A 305 -12.98 4.96 3.90
CA LEU A 305 -12.65 6.11 3.08
C LEU A 305 -12.07 5.61 1.76
N PRO A 306 -12.84 5.55 0.65
CA PRO A 306 -12.43 4.96 -0.61
C PRO A 306 -11.58 5.94 -1.43
N LEU A 307 -10.26 5.90 -1.24
CA LEU A 307 -9.29 6.75 -1.93
C LEU A 307 -9.34 6.59 -3.45
N ALA A 308 -9.46 5.34 -3.92
CA ALA A 308 -9.59 5.06 -5.35
C ALA A 308 -10.85 5.65 -5.98
N ALA A 309 -11.96 5.67 -5.23
CA ALA A 309 -13.20 6.25 -5.70
C ALA A 309 -13.10 7.79 -5.86
N ILE A 310 -12.50 8.49 -4.87
CA ILE A 310 -12.36 9.95 -4.93
C ILE A 310 -11.29 10.42 -5.90
N ASN A 311 -10.33 9.57 -6.27
CA ASN A 311 -9.35 9.85 -7.32
C ASN A 311 -9.95 9.80 -8.73
N ARG A 312 -11.16 9.25 -8.86
CA ARG A 312 -11.89 9.02 -10.12
C ARG A 312 -13.22 9.76 -10.18
N ASP A 313 -13.43 10.81 -9.37
CA ASP A 313 -14.71 11.50 -9.28
C ASP A 313 -14.94 12.60 -10.33
N GLY A 314 -13.94 12.88 -11.17
CA GLY A 314 -14.01 13.88 -12.23
C GLY A 314 -13.94 15.34 -11.77
N SER A 315 -13.68 15.60 -10.48
CA SER A 315 -13.65 16.96 -9.92
C SER A 315 -12.50 17.84 -10.44
N ASP A 316 -11.46 17.23 -11.04
CA ASP A 316 -10.27 17.94 -11.52
C ASP A 316 -10.21 18.05 -13.07
N ASP A 317 -11.32 17.82 -13.77
CA ASP A 317 -11.43 17.87 -15.24
C ASP A 317 -10.40 17.01 -16.01
N ILE A 318 -9.98 15.90 -15.43
CA ILE A 318 -9.10 14.90 -16.04
C ILE A 318 -9.87 13.61 -16.34
N SER A 319 -9.31 12.76 -17.20
CA SER A 319 -9.86 11.41 -17.40
C SER A 319 -9.94 10.66 -16.07
N THR A 320 -11.11 10.10 -15.78
CA THR A 320 -11.36 9.38 -14.52
C THR A 320 -10.81 7.98 -14.54
N ASP A 321 -10.58 7.36 -15.70
CA ASP A 321 -10.28 5.95 -15.86
C ASP A 321 -9.04 5.64 -16.73
N ASP A 322 -8.46 6.66 -17.38
CA ASP A 322 -7.28 6.51 -18.22
C ASP A 322 -6.05 7.18 -17.61
N VAL A 323 -4.87 6.69 -17.95
CA VAL A 323 -3.58 7.33 -17.63
C VAL A 323 -3.42 8.61 -18.44
N VAL A 324 -3.28 9.75 -17.78
CA VAL A 324 -3.12 11.07 -18.41
C VAL A 324 -1.65 11.47 -18.41
N MET A 325 -1.05 11.60 -19.61
CA MET A 325 0.36 11.96 -19.82
C MET A 325 0.48 13.34 -20.48
N ASP A 326 -0.01 14.40 -19.81
CA ASP A 326 0.04 15.79 -20.27
C ASP A 326 1.27 16.57 -19.73
N GLY A 327 2.22 15.87 -19.13
CA GLY A 327 3.42 16.46 -18.54
C GLY A 327 3.22 17.08 -17.16
N LYS A 328 2.06 16.88 -16.52
CA LYS A 328 1.73 17.39 -15.20
C LYS A 328 1.41 16.27 -14.23
N VAL A 329 1.79 16.44 -12.98
CA VAL A 329 1.34 15.58 -11.88
C VAL A 329 -0.04 16.05 -11.43
N HIS A 330 -1.05 15.21 -11.66
CA HIS A 330 -2.41 15.48 -11.20
C HIS A 330 -2.55 15.15 -9.72
N ARG A 331 -3.34 15.98 -9.03
CA ARG A 331 -3.58 15.80 -7.61
C ARG A 331 -4.39 14.53 -7.35
N HIS A 332 -3.90 13.69 -6.45
CA HIS A 332 -4.58 12.48 -6.02
C HIS A 332 -4.35 12.19 -4.54
N TRP A 333 -5.09 11.25 -4.00
CA TRP A 333 -5.03 10.81 -2.61
C TRP A 333 -4.65 9.34 -2.46
N GLY A 334 -4.01 8.73 -3.45
CA GLY A 334 -3.53 7.35 -3.40
C GLY A 334 -2.57 7.08 -2.24
N TYR A 335 -1.90 8.12 -1.73
CA TYR A 335 -1.09 8.07 -0.51
C TYR A 335 -1.84 8.51 0.75
N GLY A 336 -3.17 8.60 0.71
CA GLY A 336 -3.98 9.12 1.80
C GLY A 336 -3.82 10.62 2.04
N GLY A 337 -4.23 11.09 3.22
CA GLY A 337 -4.22 12.50 3.59
C GLY A 337 -4.21 12.72 5.11
N GLY A 338 -4.13 14.00 5.50
CA GLY A 338 -4.10 14.38 6.91
C GLY A 338 -2.87 13.86 7.64
N PRO A 339 -2.95 13.67 8.97
CA PRO A 339 -1.83 13.18 9.78
C PRO A 339 -1.28 11.83 9.32
N HIS A 340 -2.15 10.95 8.83
CA HIS A 340 -1.82 9.59 8.38
C HIS A 340 -1.40 9.50 6.91
N ARG A 341 -1.12 10.61 6.22
CA ARG A 341 -0.56 10.53 4.86
C ARG A 341 0.65 9.61 4.85
N CYS A 342 0.72 8.73 3.84
CA CYS A 342 1.74 7.68 3.74
C CYS A 342 3.14 8.21 4.08
N LEU A 343 3.78 7.57 5.07
CA LEU A 343 5.14 7.91 5.51
C LEU A 343 6.15 7.59 4.42
N GLY A 344 6.01 6.43 3.76
CA GLY A 344 6.90 5.92 2.73
C GLY A 344 6.65 6.48 1.33
N SER A 345 5.80 7.50 1.16
CA SER A 345 5.40 7.97 -0.18
C SER A 345 6.58 8.43 -1.07
N HIS A 346 7.65 8.98 -0.49
CA HIS A 346 8.85 9.35 -1.25
C HIS A 346 9.69 8.13 -1.63
N LEU A 347 9.78 7.15 -0.73
CA LEU A 347 10.48 5.89 -0.99
C LEU A 347 9.75 5.10 -2.09
N ALA A 348 8.44 4.93 -1.98
CA ALA A 348 7.64 4.23 -2.98
C ALA A 348 7.80 4.84 -4.40
N ARG A 349 7.77 6.18 -4.50
CA ARG A 349 8.04 6.87 -5.77
C ARG A 349 9.44 6.56 -6.32
N MET A 350 10.43 6.55 -5.45
CA MET A 350 11.82 6.22 -5.83
C MET A 350 11.91 4.78 -6.32
N GLU A 351 11.37 3.82 -5.59
CA GLU A 351 11.38 2.40 -5.95
C GLU A 351 10.70 2.15 -7.31
N LEU A 352 9.49 2.68 -7.49
CA LEU A 352 8.73 2.54 -8.73
C LEU A 352 9.45 3.18 -9.92
N THR A 353 9.99 4.39 -9.73
CA THR A 353 10.74 5.10 -10.78
C THR A 353 11.99 4.34 -11.19
N LEU A 354 12.74 3.80 -10.22
CA LEU A 354 13.96 3.03 -10.50
C LEU A 354 13.64 1.77 -11.32
N ILE A 355 12.66 0.98 -10.90
CA ILE A 355 12.29 -0.25 -11.61
C ILE A 355 11.77 0.05 -13.02
N VAL A 356 10.87 1.03 -13.17
CA VAL A 356 10.32 1.37 -14.49
C VAL A 356 11.42 1.84 -15.44
N ASN A 357 12.32 2.72 -14.99
CA ASN A 357 13.43 3.18 -15.81
C ASN A 357 14.40 2.04 -16.20
N GLU A 358 14.79 1.20 -15.24
CA GLU A 358 15.73 0.12 -15.49
C GLU A 358 15.09 -0.98 -16.36
N TRP A 359 13.78 -1.24 -16.21
CA TRP A 359 13.04 -2.16 -17.07
C TRP A 359 12.94 -1.65 -18.50
N LEU A 360 12.47 -0.42 -18.72
CA LEU A 360 12.34 0.18 -20.05
C LEU A 360 13.68 0.30 -20.79
N LYS A 361 14.76 0.50 -20.07
CA LYS A 361 16.12 0.57 -20.63
C LYS A 361 16.61 -0.77 -21.15
N ARG A 362 16.33 -1.88 -20.42
CA ARG A 362 16.82 -3.23 -20.74
C ARG A 362 15.86 -4.05 -21.57
N VAL A 363 14.57 -3.84 -21.37
CA VAL A 363 13.49 -4.56 -22.05
C VAL A 363 12.55 -3.55 -22.72
N PRO A 364 13.01 -2.90 -23.79
CA PRO A 364 12.24 -1.82 -24.44
C PRO A 364 10.95 -2.32 -25.09
N GLU A 365 10.94 -3.59 -25.52
CA GLU A 365 9.79 -4.22 -26.18
C GLU A 365 9.40 -5.48 -25.42
N PHE A 366 8.18 -5.51 -24.93
CA PHE A 366 7.60 -6.64 -24.21
C PHE A 366 6.08 -6.66 -24.38
N GLU A 367 5.51 -7.82 -24.16
CA GLU A 367 4.07 -8.04 -24.28
C GLU A 367 3.59 -9.01 -23.19
N LEU A 368 2.30 -9.02 -22.94
CA LEU A 368 1.66 -10.03 -22.09
C LEU A 368 1.77 -11.40 -22.74
N ALA A 369 1.95 -12.44 -21.92
CA ALA A 369 1.92 -13.81 -22.44
C ALA A 369 0.58 -14.09 -23.14
N PRO A 370 0.60 -14.74 -24.33
CA PRO A 370 -0.61 -15.01 -25.08
C PRO A 370 -1.67 -15.76 -24.28
N GLY A 371 -2.88 -15.24 -24.30
CA GLY A 371 -4.03 -15.84 -23.60
C GLY A 371 -4.09 -15.57 -22.10
N TRP A 372 -3.10 -14.90 -21.50
CA TRP A 372 -3.17 -14.47 -20.11
C TRP A 372 -4.10 -13.26 -19.95
N ILE A 373 -4.95 -13.31 -18.94
CA ILE A 373 -5.89 -12.24 -18.59
C ILE A 373 -5.54 -11.80 -17.16
N PRO A 374 -5.43 -10.48 -16.89
CA PRO A 374 -5.17 -10.00 -15.54
C PRO A 374 -6.28 -10.42 -14.59
N GLU A 375 -5.92 -11.11 -13.54
CA GLU A 375 -6.81 -11.42 -12.43
C GLU A 375 -6.31 -10.65 -11.21
N ILE A 376 -7.18 -9.80 -10.66
CA ILE A 376 -6.98 -9.16 -9.39
C ILE A 376 -7.92 -9.81 -8.40
N PRO A 377 -7.40 -10.43 -7.33
CA PRO A 377 -8.23 -11.01 -6.30
C PRO A 377 -9.29 -10.01 -5.83
N PHE A 378 -10.55 -10.45 -5.79
CA PHE A 378 -11.64 -9.65 -5.28
C PHE A 378 -12.72 -10.57 -4.69
N PRO A 379 -13.23 -10.31 -3.48
CA PRO A 379 -12.94 -9.15 -2.63
C PRO A 379 -11.55 -9.20 -1.95
N ALA A 380 -10.87 -8.05 -1.86
CA ALA A 380 -9.57 -7.91 -1.20
C ALA A 380 -9.44 -6.55 -0.52
N ASN A 381 -8.51 -6.43 0.43
CA ASN A 381 -8.18 -5.17 1.10
C ASN A 381 -7.06 -4.40 0.35
N THR A 382 -6.16 -5.12 -0.32
CA THR A 382 -5.10 -4.58 -1.18
C THR A 382 -5.35 -5.07 -2.60
N PHE A 383 -5.25 -4.18 -3.58
CA PHE A 383 -5.45 -4.51 -4.99
C PHE A 383 -4.11 -4.69 -5.66
N GLY A 384 -3.79 -5.92 -6.02
CA GLY A 384 -2.56 -6.30 -6.70
C GLY A 384 -2.77 -7.51 -7.60
N LEU A 385 -1.85 -7.70 -8.54
CA LEU A 385 -1.79 -8.89 -9.37
C LEU A 385 -1.09 -10.01 -8.62
N GLU A 386 -1.54 -11.24 -8.78
CA GLU A 386 -0.81 -12.43 -8.29
C GLU A 386 0.33 -12.80 -9.24
N THR A 387 0.09 -12.70 -10.55
CA THR A 387 1.07 -13.00 -11.60
C THR A 387 1.03 -11.94 -12.68
N LEU A 388 2.15 -11.73 -13.37
CA LEU A 388 2.24 -10.87 -14.56
C LEU A 388 3.24 -11.47 -15.55
N PRO A 389 2.84 -12.49 -16.32
CA PRO A 389 3.73 -13.14 -17.27
C PRO A 389 3.98 -12.25 -18.49
N LEU A 390 5.24 -11.90 -18.70
CA LEU A 390 5.72 -11.06 -19.79
C LEU A 390 6.62 -11.86 -20.73
N ARG A 391 6.55 -11.55 -22.03
CA ARG A 391 7.45 -12.05 -23.07
C ARG A 391 8.17 -10.91 -23.76
N TYR A 392 9.43 -11.12 -24.04
CA TYR A 392 10.32 -10.14 -24.68
C TYR A 392 11.52 -10.86 -25.32
N ARG A 393 12.32 -10.13 -26.09
CA ARG A 393 13.57 -10.68 -26.60
C ARG A 393 14.64 -10.61 -25.51
N SER A 394 15.29 -11.75 -25.21
CA SER A 394 16.45 -11.73 -24.31
C SER A 394 17.59 -10.94 -24.93
N ASN A 395 18.15 -10.00 -24.19
CA ASN A 395 19.42 -9.37 -24.54
C ASN A 395 20.54 -10.38 -24.19
N ARG A 396 20.86 -11.26 -25.15
CA ARG A 396 22.04 -12.13 -25.06
C ARG A 396 23.24 -11.42 -25.69
#